data_338ef5f56fb417a7b07b13e9e253954d
#
_entry.id   338ef5f56fb417a7b07b13e9e253954d
#
_cell.length_a   1.000
_cell.length_b   1.000
_cell.length_c   1.000
_cell.angle_alpha   90.00
_cell.angle_beta   90.00
_cell.angle_gamma   90.00
#
_symmetry.space_group_name_H-M   'P 1'
#
loop_
_entity.id
_entity.type
_entity.pdbx_description
1 polymer ?
#
loop_
_entity_poly.entity_id
_entity_poly.type
_entity_poly.pdbx_seq_one_letter_code
_entity_poly.pdbx_strand_id
1 'polypeptide(L)'
;GEVRPNRGPGRREVGHGNLAMRSLKQVLPADDANPYTIRVVSDILESNGSSSMATVCAGTLALMDAGVKIKAPVSGIAMGLITDEKTGKYAILSDILGDEDHLGDMDFKVTGTVNGIVACQMDLKINGLRWEVLTQALDQAKEARLHILNEMNKTISTPREDYKPHAPRIVTLTIDKEFIGAVIGPGGKIIQEMQRETGATISIEEVDGKGIVQVFADNKTSIDDAVGRIRAIAARPEVGEVYQGKVKSIMPFGAFIEIMPGKDGLLHISEIDWKRFETMDGIFEVGQQVEVKLLDIDKQGKLKLSRKVLLPKPDKTNA
;
A
#
# COMPACT_ATOMS: atom_id res chain seq x y z
N GLY A 1 22.54 -32.50 -17.23
CA GLY A 1 23.84 -32.10 -16.84
C GLY A 1 24.74 -31.46 -17.87
N GLU A 2 24.27 -31.18 -19.11
CA GLU A 2 25.06 -30.47 -20.10
C GLU A 2 25.18 -28.99 -19.78
N VAL A 3 26.39 -28.52 -19.56
CA VAL A 3 26.68 -27.08 -19.41
C VAL A 3 26.87 -26.49 -20.80
N ARG A 4 26.02 -25.59 -21.21
CA ARG A 4 26.11 -24.83 -22.45
C ARG A 4 26.48 -23.37 -22.18
N PRO A 5 27.15 -22.70 -23.15
CA PRO A 5 27.38 -21.26 -23.02
C PRO A 5 26.05 -20.50 -22.81
N ASN A 6 26.01 -19.55 -21.86
CA ASN A 6 24.84 -18.75 -21.62
C ASN A 6 24.57 -17.83 -22.83
N ARG A 7 23.49 -18.12 -23.57
CA ARG A 7 23.06 -17.37 -24.77
C ARG A 7 21.83 -16.50 -24.54
N GLY A 8 21.47 -16.25 -23.27
CA GLY A 8 20.21 -15.61 -22.91
C GLY A 8 19.01 -16.57 -22.97
N PRO A 9 17.79 -16.12 -22.67
CA PRO A 9 16.60 -16.94 -22.64
C PRO A 9 16.24 -17.46 -24.03
N GLY A 10 15.96 -18.76 -24.14
CA GLY A 10 15.43 -19.38 -25.34
C GLY A 10 13.97 -19.05 -25.61
N ARG A 11 13.44 -19.50 -26.75
CA ARG A 11 12.02 -19.26 -27.10
C ARG A 11 11.05 -19.86 -26.09
N ARG A 12 11.39 -21.01 -25.50
CA ARG A 12 10.56 -21.71 -24.50
C ARG A 12 10.47 -20.87 -23.22
N GLU A 13 11.59 -20.36 -22.70
CA GLU A 13 11.64 -19.54 -21.52
C GLU A 13 10.85 -18.22 -21.72
N VAL A 14 11.02 -17.58 -22.89
CA VAL A 14 10.24 -16.39 -23.25
C VAL A 14 8.74 -16.68 -23.30
N GLY A 15 8.33 -17.82 -23.91
CA GLY A 15 6.93 -18.26 -23.95
C GLY A 15 6.34 -18.52 -22.57
N HIS A 16 7.08 -19.20 -21.70
CA HIS A 16 6.69 -19.48 -20.32
C HIS A 16 6.54 -18.19 -19.51
N GLY A 17 7.49 -17.28 -19.59
CA GLY A 17 7.43 -15.98 -18.93
C GLY A 17 6.25 -15.14 -19.41
N ASN A 18 5.98 -15.15 -20.72
CA ASN A 18 4.83 -14.44 -21.30
C ASN A 18 3.49 -15.03 -20.83
N LEU A 19 3.36 -16.35 -20.73
CA LEU A 19 2.14 -16.98 -20.18
C LEU A 19 1.91 -16.57 -18.72
N ALA A 20 2.95 -16.60 -17.88
CA ALA A 20 2.87 -16.17 -16.50
C ALA A 20 2.52 -14.67 -16.40
N MET A 21 3.15 -13.82 -17.20
CA MET A 21 2.85 -12.39 -17.25
C MET A 21 1.38 -12.13 -17.62
N ARG A 22 0.87 -12.75 -18.68
CA ARG A 22 -0.53 -12.62 -19.11
C ARG A 22 -1.51 -13.09 -18.04
N SER A 23 -1.17 -14.16 -17.32
CA SER A 23 -1.99 -14.71 -16.24
C SER A 23 -2.10 -13.75 -15.07
N LEU A 24 -0.97 -13.18 -14.63
CA LEU A 24 -0.92 -12.31 -13.45
C LEU A 24 -1.39 -10.87 -13.75
N LYS A 25 -1.12 -10.37 -14.96
CA LYS A 25 -1.50 -8.99 -15.35
C LYS A 25 -3.00 -8.73 -15.19
N GLN A 26 -3.86 -9.72 -15.43
CA GLN A 26 -5.31 -9.57 -15.33
C GLN A 26 -5.80 -9.26 -13.89
N VAL A 27 -5.04 -9.71 -12.90
CA VAL A 27 -5.42 -9.58 -11.48
C VAL A 27 -4.65 -8.47 -10.75
N LEU A 28 -3.69 -7.82 -11.39
CA LEU A 28 -3.01 -6.67 -10.79
C LEU A 28 -3.99 -5.53 -10.52
N PRO A 29 -3.74 -4.70 -9.49
CA PRO A 29 -4.49 -3.47 -9.28
C PRO A 29 -4.34 -2.52 -10.48
N ALA A 30 -5.26 -1.58 -10.63
CA ALA A 30 -5.15 -0.54 -11.64
C ALA A 30 -3.96 0.40 -11.35
N ASP A 31 -3.44 1.08 -12.39
CA ASP A 31 -2.22 1.88 -12.29
C ASP A 31 -2.36 3.04 -11.29
N ASP A 32 -3.55 3.61 -11.14
CA ASP A 32 -3.87 4.66 -10.16
C ASP A 32 -3.88 4.15 -8.71
N ALA A 33 -4.14 2.86 -8.51
CA ALA A 33 -4.14 2.21 -7.21
C ALA A 33 -2.79 1.58 -6.83
N ASN A 34 -1.84 1.53 -7.77
CA ASN A 34 -0.51 0.92 -7.54
C ASN A 34 0.59 1.75 -8.18
N PRO A 35 1.27 2.61 -7.41
CA PRO A 35 2.30 3.50 -7.91
C PRO A 35 3.64 2.80 -8.22
N TYR A 36 3.70 1.48 -8.14
CA TYR A 36 4.94 0.71 -8.28
C TYR A 36 5.03 -0.01 -9.61
N THR A 37 6.25 -0.09 -10.15
CA THR A 37 6.59 -1.07 -11.18
C THR A 37 6.79 -2.44 -10.52
N ILE A 38 6.05 -3.44 -10.98
CA ILE A 38 6.12 -4.80 -10.45
C ILE A 38 6.97 -5.66 -11.36
N ARG A 39 8.04 -6.23 -10.80
CA ARG A 39 8.87 -7.26 -11.45
C ARG A 39 8.77 -8.55 -10.66
N VAL A 40 8.19 -9.59 -11.27
CA VAL A 40 8.18 -10.95 -10.74
C VAL A 40 9.34 -11.73 -11.35
N VAL A 41 10.21 -12.26 -10.51
CA VAL A 41 11.35 -13.10 -10.92
C VAL A 41 11.09 -14.51 -10.42
N SER A 42 11.18 -15.49 -11.32
CA SER A 42 11.00 -16.91 -11.01
C SER A 42 12.25 -17.68 -11.44
N ASP A 43 12.98 -18.18 -10.46
CA ASP A 43 14.16 -19.01 -10.65
C ASP A 43 13.77 -20.48 -10.49
N ILE A 44 13.79 -21.24 -11.59
CA ILE A 44 13.46 -22.66 -11.58
C ILE A 44 14.75 -23.46 -11.38
N LEU A 45 14.91 -24.03 -10.20
CA LEU A 45 16.09 -24.81 -9.83
C LEU A 45 16.02 -26.24 -10.37
N GLU A 46 14.84 -26.85 -10.32
CA GLU A 46 14.60 -28.22 -10.82
C GLU A 46 13.13 -28.34 -11.24
N SER A 47 12.85 -29.08 -12.30
CA SER A 47 11.50 -29.27 -12.80
C SER A 47 11.38 -30.59 -13.58
N ASN A 48 10.30 -31.32 -13.31
CA ASN A 48 9.84 -32.45 -14.15
C ASN A 48 8.34 -32.28 -14.41
N GLY A 49 7.98 -31.20 -15.08
CA GLY A 49 6.59 -30.82 -15.37
C GLY A 49 6.51 -29.38 -15.78
N SER A 50 5.39 -28.71 -15.52
CA SER A 50 5.13 -27.34 -15.97
C SER A 50 5.74 -26.27 -15.06
N SER A 51 6.96 -25.85 -15.36
CA SER A 51 7.62 -24.72 -14.68
C SER A 51 6.84 -23.41 -14.81
N SER A 52 6.12 -23.18 -15.92
CA SER A 52 5.30 -21.98 -16.09
C SER A 52 4.11 -21.96 -15.15
N MET A 53 3.47 -23.09 -14.88
CA MET A 53 2.35 -23.15 -13.92
C MET A 53 2.84 -22.99 -12.48
N ALA A 54 3.99 -23.55 -12.14
CA ALA A 54 4.67 -23.27 -10.88
C ALA A 54 4.97 -21.77 -10.72
N THR A 55 5.47 -21.11 -11.78
CA THR A 55 5.72 -19.65 -11.79
C THR A 55 4.45 -18.83 -11.56
N VAL A 56 3.31 -19.22 -12.16
CA VAL A 56 2.02 -18.55 -11.93
C VAL A 56 1.59 -18.65 -10.46
N CYS A 57 1.65 -19.86 -9.89
CA CYS A 57 1.27 -20.09 -8.49
C CYS A 57 2.21 -19.36 -7.53
N ALA A 58 3.52 -19.51 -7.70
CA ALA A 58 4.53 -18.85 -6.87
C ALA A 58 4.48 -17.32 -7.01
N GLY A 59 4.30 -16.81 -8.22
CA GLY A 59 4.13 -15.38 -8.50
C GLY A 59 2.89 -14.80 -7.83
N THR A 60 1.77 -15.53 -7.82
CA THR A 60 0.57 -15.16 -7.08
C THR A 60 0.84 -15.04 -5.57
N LEU A 61 1.45 -16.07 -4.99
CA LEU A 61 1.81 -16.08 -3.56
C LEU A 61 2.78 -14.94 -3.21
N ALA A 62 3.78 -14.71 -4.07
CA ALA A 62 4.77 -13.63 -3.88
C ALA A 62 4.13 -12.24 -3.94
N LEU A 63 3.22 -11.99 -4.89
CA LEU A 63 2.47 -10.73 -4.97
C LEU A 63 1.64 -10.49 -3.70
N MET A 64 0.92 -11.51 -3.24
CA MET A 64 0.12 -11.42 -2.02
C MET A 64 0.99 -11.20 -0.77
N ASP A 65 2.11 -11.90 -0.66
CA ASP A 65 3.05 -11.75 0.46
C ASP A 65 3.79 -10.41 0.44
N ALA A 66 4.01 -9.83 -0.74
CA ALA A 66 4.56 -8.47 -0.87
C ALA A 66 3.56 -7.37 -0.50
N GLY A 67 2.27 -7.68 -0.34
CA GLY A 67 1.22 -6.71 -0.02
C GLY A 67 0.56 -6.08 -1.25
N VAL A 68 0.85 -6.58 -2.46
CA VAL A 68 0.18 -6.12 -3.69
C VAL A 68 -1.28 -6.55 -3.67
N LYS A 69 -2.20 -5.59 -3.77
CA LYS A 69 -3.66 -5.83 -3.68
C LYS A 69 -4.22 -6.40 -4.98
N ILE A 70 -3.83 -7.64 -5.30
CA ILE A 70 -4.37 -8.34 -6.48
C ILE A 70 -5.89 -8.57 -6.32
N LYS A 71 -6.62 -8.55 -7.44
CA LYS A 71 -8.08 -8.71 -7.46
C LYS A 71 -8.54 -10.09 -6.99
N ALA A 72 -7.77 -11.12 -7.33
CA ALA A 72 -7.99 -12.51 -6.91
C ALA A 72 -6.72 -13.35 -7.12
N PRO A 73 -6.47 -14.39 -6.31
CA PRO A 73 -5.37 -15.30 -6.53
C PRO A 73 -5.58 -16.12 -7.81
N VAL A 74 -4.48 -16.41 -8.50
CA VAL A 74 -4.44 -17.18 -9.74
C VAL A 74 -3.67 -18.48 -9.50
N SER A 75 -4.23 -19.60 -9.90
CA SER A 75 -3.54 -20.88 -10.02
C SER A 75 -3.48 -21.33 -11.47
N GLY A 76 -2.67 -22.33 -11.75
CA GLY A 76 -2.52 -22.90 -13.08
C GLY A 76 -2.27 -24.38 -13.05
N ILE A 77 -2.66 -25.08 -14.12
CA ILE A 77 -2.47 -26.52 -14.33
C ILE A 77 -2.03 -26.79 -15.77
N ALA A 78 -1.21 -27.80 -15.96
CA ALA A 78 -0.87 -28.35 -17.28
C ALA A 78 -1.63 -29.64 -17.49
N MET A 79 -2.44 -29.66 -18.54
CA MET A 79 -3.21 -30.83 -18.98
C MET A 79 -2.51 -31.50 -20.17
N GLY A 80 -2.66 -32.81 -20.28
CA GLY A 80 -2.18 -33.61 -21.40
C GLY A 80 -3.30 -34.40 -22.06
N LEU A 81 -3.01 -34.92 -23.23
CA LEU A 81 -3.87 -35.83 -23.96
C LEU A 81 -3.03 -36.96 -24.53
N ILE A 82 -3.54 -38.17 -24.40
CA ILE A 82 -3.03 -39.36 -25.11
C ILE A 82 -4.18 -39.96 -25.85
N THR A 83 -4.01 -40.22 -27.14
CA THR A 83 -5.00 -40.85 -28.01
C THR A 83 -4.49 -42.14 -28.62
N ASP A 84 -5.38 -43.10 -28.81
CA ASP A 84 -5.14 -44.28 -29.60
C ASP A 84 -5.96 -44.16 -30.90
N GLU A 85 -5.29 -43.82 -31.99
CA GLU A 85 -5.93 -43.65 -33.30
C GLU A 85 -6.64 -44.91 -33.80
N LYS A 86 -6.17 -46.12 -33.42
CA LYS A 86 -6.73 -47.40 -33.88
C LYS A 86 -8.08 -47.69 -33.22
N THR A 87 -8.21 -47.35 -31.93
CA THR A 87 -9.42 -47.66 -31.15
C THR A 87 -10.31 -46.44 -30.95
N GLY A 88 -9.79 -45.23 -31.25
CA GLY A 88 -10.44 -43.96 -30.97
C GLY A 88 -10.56 -43.63 -29.48
N LYS A 89 -9.90 -44.38 -28.61
CA LYS A 89 -9.85 -44.11 -27.16
C LYS A 89 -8.89 -42.97 -26.89
N TYR A 90 -9.14 -42.24 -25.80
CA TYR A 90 -8.29 -41.17 -25.33
C TYR A 90 -8.28 -41.09 -23.80
N ALA A 91 -7.26 -40.47 -23.25
CA ALA A 91 -7.14 -40.13 -21.83
C ALA A 91 -6.67 -38.69 -21.69
N ILE A 92 -7.34 -37.91 -20.83
CA ILE A 92 -6.93 -36.58 -20.46
C ILE A 92 -6.15 -36.68 -19.16
N LEU A 93 -4.96 -36.11 -19.13
CA LEU A 93 -4.04 -36.12 -17.99
C LEU A 93 -4.02 -34.77 -17.32
N SER A 94 -3.91 -34.76 -15.99
CA SER A 94 -3.74 -33.53 -15.17
C SER A 94 -2.34 -33.51 -14.57
N ASP A 95 -1.72 -32.31 -14.54
CA ASP A 95 -0.37 -32.09 -13.99
C ASP A 95 0.68 -32.97 -14.63
N ILE A 96 0.83 -32.80 -15.94
CA ILE A 96 1.67 -33.67 -16.77
C ILE A 96 3.16 -33.53 -16.44
N LEU A 97 3.84 -34.68 -16.49
CA LEU A 97 5.29 -34.79 -16.39
C LEU A 97 5.95 -34.37 -17.71
N GLY A 98 7.29 -34.18 -17.69
CA GLY A 98 8.06 -33.84 -18.89
C GLY A 98 7.94 -34.85 -19.99
N ASP A 99 7.93 -36.18 -19.69
CA ASP A 99 7.74 -37.23 -20.66
C ASP A 99 6.33 -37.27 -21.25
N GLU A 100 5.31 -36.94 -20.43
CA GLU A 100 3.91 -36.84 -20.88
C GLU A 100 3.69 -35.61 -21.77
N ASP A 101 4.41 -34.49 -21.50
CA ASP A 101 4.47 -33.34 -22.41
C ASP A 101 5.14 -33.74 -23.73
N HIS A 102 6.26 -34.45 -23.66
CA HIS A 102 7.06 -34.79 -24.87
C HIS A 102 6.38 -35.82 -25.77
N LEU A 103 5.85 -36.88 -25.19
CA LEU A 103 5.27 -38.03 -25.89
C LEU A 103 3.75 -37.92 -26.11
N GLY A 104 3.07 -37.08 -25.37
CA GLY A 104 1.62 -36.88 -25.47
C GLY A 104 1.20 -36.10 -26.70
N ASP A 105 -0.08 -36.09 -26.98
CA ASP A 105 -0.74 -35.50 -28.16
C ASP A 105 -1.11 -34.05 -27.98
N MET A 106 -1.18 -33.57 -26.70
CA MET A 106 -1.52 -32.19 -26.33
C MET A 106 -0.78 -31.79 -25.05
N ASP A 107 -0.23 -30.56 -25.02
CA ASP A 107 0.11 -29.79 -23.82
C ASP A 107 -0.83 -28.60 -23.72
N PHE A 108 -1.69 -28.59 -22.71
CA PHE A 108 -2.70 -27.57 -22.55
C PHE A 108 -2.62 -26.95 -21.16
N LYS A 109 -2.06 -25.75 -21.09
CA LYS A 109 -1.92 -24.97 -19.84
C LYS A 109 -3.10 -24.03 -19.65
N VAL A 110 -3.73 -24.12 -18.49
CA VAL A 110 -4.90 -23.32 -18.12
C VAL A 110 -4.65 -22.62 -16.81
N THR A 111 -4.75 -21.29 -16.80
CA THR A 111 -4.61 -20.47 -15.60
C THR A 111 -5.92 -19.72 -15.30
N GLY A 112 -6.19 -19.46 -14.02
CA GLY A 112 -7.39 -18.74 -13.67
C GLY A 112 -7.59 -18.54 -12.17
N THR A 113 -8.59 -17.74 -11.86
CA THR A 113 -9.09 -17.48 -10.51
C THR A 113 -10.25 -18.42 -10.19
N VAL A 114 -10.84 -18.29 -9.01
CA VAL A 114 -12.09 -18.98 -8.67
C VAL A 114 -13.23 -18.65 -9.65
N ASN A 115 -13.22 -17.46 -10.24
CA ASN A 115 -14.29 -16.96 -11.11
C ASN A 115 -14.15 -17.37 -12.58
N GLY A 116 -12.96 -17.77 -13.04
CA GLY A 116 -12.77 -18.14 -14.43
C GLY A 116 -11.32 -18.19 -14.90
N ILE A 117 -11.14 -18.46 -16.18
CA ILE A 117 -9.85 -18.55 -16.85
C ILE A 117 -9.33 -17.15 -17.16
N VAL A 118 -8.04 -16.90 -16.90
CA VAL A 118 -7.36 -15.63 -17.21
C VAL A 118 -6.38 -15.76 -18.38
N ALA A 119 -5.78 -16.93 -18.58
CA ALA A 119 -4.94 -17.22 -19.74
C ALA A 119 -4.88 -18.73 -20.02
N CYS A 120 -4.58 -19.07 -21.26
CA CYS A 120 -4.30 -20.44 -21.65
C CYS A 120 -3.23 -20.48 -22.74
N GLN A 121 -2.60 -21.64 -22.87
CA GLN A 121 -1.69 -21.99 -23.96
C GLN A 121 -1.91 -23.45 -24.31
N MET A 122 -2.09 -23.72 -25.59
CA MET A 122 -2.26 -25.07 -26.09
C MET A 122 -1.22 -25.35 -27.17
N ASP A 123 -0.60 -26.50 -27.10
CA ASP A 123 0.24 -27.10 -28.15
C ASP A 123 -0.36 -28.46 -28.54
N LEU A 124 -0.77 -28.60 -29.79
CA LEU A 124 -1.35 -29.84 -30.35
C LEU A 124 -0.35 -30.49 -31.30
N LYS A 125 -0.13 -31.78 -31.10
CA LYS A 125 0.77 -32.61 -31.93
C LYS A 125 0.02 -33.54 -32.84
N ILE A 126 -1.33 -33.47 -32.84
CA ILE A 126 -2.25 -34.23 -33.68
C ILE A 126 -3.05 -33.30 -34.60
N ASN A 127 -3.62 -33.86 -35.64
CA ASN A 127 -4.40 -33.13 -36.64
C ASN A 127 -5.83 -32.88 -36.16
N GLY A 128 -5.97 -31.81 -35.33
CA GLY A 128 -7.25 -31.39 -34.80
C GLY A 128 -7.62 -32.01 -33.45
N LEU A 129 -8.50 -31.35 -32.73
CA LEU A 129 -9.02 -31.77 -31.42
C LEU A 129 -10.55 -31.83 -31.49
N ARG A 130 -11.14 -32.97 -31.06
CA ARG A 130 -12.60 -33.08 -30.98
C ARG A 130 -13.14 -32.14 -29.89
N TRP A 131 -14.28 -31.53 -30.15
CA TRP A 131 -14.90 -30.56 -29.26
C TRP A 131 -15.19 -31.15 -27.87
N GLU A 132 -15.65 -32.40 -27.82
CA GLU A 132 -15.95 -33.12 -26.58
C GLU A 132 -14.67 -33.29 -25.72
N VAL A 133 -13.52 -33.58 -26.35
CA VAL A 133 -12.25 -33.72 -25.65
C VAL A 133 -11.80 -32.38 -25.07
N LEU A 134 -11.94 -31.29 -25.83
CA LEU A 134 -11.60 -29.96 -25.36
C LEU A 134 -12.47 -29.53 -24.15
N THR A 135 -13.79 -29.77 -24.24
CA THR A 135 -14.70 -29.45 -23.17
C THR A 135 -14.36 -30.24 -21.90
N GLN A 136 -14.12 -31.53 -22.02
CA GLN A 136 -13.73 -32.39 -20.90
C GLN A 136 -12.39 -31.96 -20.32
N ALA A 137 -11.41 -31.58 -21.15
CA ALA A 137 -10.11 -31.09 -20.71
C ALA A 137 -10.25 -29.77 -19.91
N LEU A 138 -11.13 -28.88 -20.33
CA LEU A 138 -11.41 -27.63 -19.61
C LEU A 138 -12.10 -27.87 -18.25
N ASP A 139 -13.06 -28.80 -18.20
CA ASP A 139 -13.75 -29.16 -16.96
C ASP A 139 -12.76 -29.81 -15.96
N GLN A 140 -11.96 -30.76 -16.40
CA GLN A 140 -10.94 -31.41 -15.60
C GLN A 140 -9.86 -30.39 -15.14
N ALA A 141 -9.44 -29.47 -16.02
CA ALA A 141 -8.51 -28.39 -15.68
C ALA A 141 -9.09 -27.45 -14.62
N LYS A 142 -10.40 -27.19 -14.66
CA LYS A 142 -11.09 -26.36 -13.64
C LYS A 142 -11.00 -27.02 -12.26
N GLU A 143 -11.32 -28.30 -12.15
CA GLU A 143 -11.25 -29.02 -10.87
C GLU A 143 -9.84 -29.06 -10.33
N ALA A 144 -8.85 -29.44 -11.15
CA ALA A 144 -7.45 -29.50 -10.77
C ALA A 144 -6.88 -28.13 -10.35
N ARG A 145 -7.21 -27.07 -11.10
CA ARG A 145 -6.77 -25.71 -10.81
C ARG A 145 -7.39 -25.17 -9.50
N LEU A 146 -8.65 -25.48 -9.23
CA LEU A 146 -9.30 -25.09 -7.95
C LEU A 146 -8.72 -25.88 -6.77
N HIS A 147 -8.33 -27.13 -6.96
CA HIS A 147 -7.60 -27.89 -5.95
C HIS A 147 -6.28 -27.21 -5.59
N ILE A 148 -5.45 -26.88 -6.60
CA ILE A 148 -4.19 -26.14 -6.39
C ILE A 148 -4.42 -24.82 -5.69
N LEU A 149 -5.44 -24.05 -6.11
CA LEU A 149 -5.79 -22.78 -5.48
C LEU A 149 -6.13 -22.95 -3.98
N ASN A 150 -6.85 -24.01 -3.63
CA ASN A 150 -7.16 -24.32 -2.24
C ASN A 150 -5.90 -24.64 -1.42
N GLU A 151 -4.93 -25.37 -2.00
CA GLU A 151 -3.64 -25.61 -1.34
C GLU A 151 -2.84 -24.31 -1.14
N MET A 152 -2.79 -23.44 -2.14
CA MET A 152 -2.18 -22.11 -2.05
C MET A 152 -2.81 -21.25 -0.94
N ASN A 153 -4.13 -21.27 -0.83
CA ASN A 153 -4.88 -20.50 0.17
C ASN A 153 -4.62 -20.94 1.62
N LYS A 154 -4.12 -22.15 1.86
CA LYS A 154 -3.67 -22.60 3.19
C LYS A 154 -2.43 -21.81 3.66
N THR A 155 -1.63 -21.31 2.75
CA THR A 155 -0.43 -20.51 3.05
C THR A 155 -0.77 -19.03 3.17
N ILE A 156 -1.45 -18.48 2.19
CA ILE A 156 -1.92 -17.10 2.18
C ILE A 156 -3.17 -16.99 1.31
N SER A 157 -4.28 -16.55 1.89
CA SER A 157 -5.60 -16.46 1.22
C SER A 157 -5.94 -15.06 0.74
N THR A 158 -5.32 -14.04 1.34
CA THR A 158 -5.53 -12.63 1.01
C THR A 158 -4.19 -11.89 1.00
N PRO A 159 -4.02 -10.85 0.17
CA PRO A 159 -2.82 -10.03 0.22
C PRO A 159 -2.59 -9.45 1.61
N ARG A 160 -1.34 -9.37 2.06
CA ARG A 160 -1.00 -8.71 3.34
C ARG A 160 -1.54 -7.29 3.36
N GLU A 161 -1.94 -6.82 4.53
CA GLU A 161 -2.52 -5.48 4.69
C GLU A 161 -1.55 -4.37 4.31
N ASP A 162 -0.27 -4.56 4.62
CA ASP A 162 0.79 -3.58 4.39
C ASP A 162 1.99 -4.23 3.70
N TYR A 163 2.83 -3.40 3.08
CA TYR A 163 4.11 -3.81 2.50
C TYR A 163 5.09 -4.22 3.60
N LYS A 164 6.13 -4.99 3.23
CA LYS A 164 7.22 -5.32 4.14
C LYS A 164 7.88 -4.05 4.70
N PRO A 165 8.38 -4.05 5.95
CA PRO A 165 8.98 -2.85 6.58
C PRO A 165 10.11 -2.20 5.78
N HIS A 166 10.88 -3.00 5.07
CA HIS A 166 12.02 -2.58 4.23
C HIS A 166 11.63 -2.27 2.78
N ALA A 167 10.35 -2.41 2.41
CA ALA A 167 9.92 -2.10 1.06
C ALA A 167 9.85 -0.58 0.85
N PRO A 168 10.30 -0.07 -0.32
CA PRO A 168 10.09 1.32 -0.69
C PRO A 168 8.62 1.69 -0.64
N ARG A 169 8.32 2.90 -0.17
CA ARG A 169 6.94 3.38 0.01
C ARG A 169 6.73 4.72 -0.67
N ILE A 170 5.54 4.88 -1.18
CA ILE A 170 5.04 6.12 -1.76
C ILE A 170 3.71 6.43 -1.10
N VAL A 171 3.61 7.62 -0.50
CA VAL A 171 2.36 8.12 0.08
C VAL A 171 2.01 9.45 -0.56
N THR A 172 0.80 9.56 -1.07
CA THR A 172 0.27 10.82 -1.60
C THR A 172 -0.70 11.42 -0.59
N LEU A 173 -0.46 12.68 -0.24
CA LEU A 173 -1.31 13.49 0.63
C LEU A 173 -1.87 14.66 -0.15
N THR A 174 -3.12 15.02 0.14
CA THR A 174 -3.71 16.26 -0.36
C THR A 174 -3.80 17.25 0.80
N ILE A 175 -3.24 18.44 0.62
CA ILE A 175 -3.31 19.54 1.57
C ILE A 175 -3.99 20.75 0.91
N ASP A 176 -4.57 21.63 1.70
CA ASP A 176 -5.11 22.88 1.16
C ASP A 176 -3.98 23.78 0.68
N LYS A 177 -4.23 24.54 -0.39
CA LYS A 177 -3.26 25.45 -1.03
C LYS A 177 -2.54 26.37 -0.04
N GLU A 178 -3.25 26.86 0.97
CA GLU A 178 -2.70 27.77 1.99
C GLU A 178 -1.54 27.16 2.78
N PHE A 179 -1.46 25.81 2.89
CA PHE A 179 -0.40 25.13 3.64
C PHE A 179 0.84 24.79 2.79
N ILE A 180 0.76 24.92 1.45
CA ILE A 180 1.91 24.63 0.58
C ILE A 180 3.13 25.45 1.01
N GLY A 181 2.94 26.76 1.20
CA GLY A 181 4.00 27.65 1.64
C GLY A 181 4.58 27.31 3.01
N ALA A 182 3.73 26.84 3.94
CA ALA A 182 4.15 26.44 5.28
C ALA A 182 4.96 25.12 5.25
N VAL A 183 4.57 24.16 4.42
CA VAL A 183 5.30 22.89 4.27
C VAL A 183 6.65 23.10 3.57
N ILE A 184 6.71 23.97 2.57
CA ILE A 184 7.97 24.32 1.88
C ILE A 184 8.88 25.14 2.80
N GLY A 185 8.31 26.11 3.50
CA GLY A 185 9.01 27.07 4.35
C GLY A 185 9.81 28.12 3.57
N PRO A 186 10.34 29.17 4.25
CA PRO A 186 11.13 30.23 3.63
C PRO A 186 12.36 29.68 2.91
N GLY A 187 12.42 29.87 1.59
CA GLY A 187 13.52 29.38 0.75
C GLY A 187 13.66 27.84 0.75
N GLY A 188 12.58 27.10 1.04
CA GLY A 188 12.59 25.64 1.06
C GLY A 188 13.20 25.01 2.31
N LYS A 189 13.49 25.78 3.36
CA LYS A 189 14.21 25.30 4.56
C LYS A 189 13.45 24.17 5.29
N ILE A 190 12.13 24.29 5.45
CA ILE A 190 11.34 23.32 6.22
C ILE A 190 11.32 21.97 5.50
N ILE A 191 11.01 21.97 4.20
CA ILE A 191 10.96 20.73 3.41
C ILE A 191 12.34 20.07 3.33
N GLN A 192 13.43 20.85 3.16
CA GLN A 192 14.79 20.32 3.12
C GLN A 192 15.21 19.73 4.48
N GLU A 193 14.82 20.35 5.59
CA GLU A 193 15.06 19.84 6.93
C GLU A 193 14.30 18.55 7.19
N MET A 194 13.01 18.50 6.82
CA MET A 194 12.22 17.27 6.89
C MET A 194 12.89 16.13 6.11
N GLN A 195 13.27 16.38 4.84
CA GLN A 195 13.93 15.36 4.01
C GLN A 195 15.25 14.88 4.62
N ARG A 196 16.06 15.79 5.16
CA ARG A 196 17.35 15.45 5.79
C ARG A 196 17.16 14.60 7.05
N GLU A 197 16.20 14.94 7.90
CA GLU A 197 15.98 14.27 9.18
C GLU A 197 15.25 12.94 9.06
N THR A 198 14.28 12.84 8.15
CA THR A 198 13.48 11.61 7.95
C THR A 198 14.13 10.65 6.95
N GLY A 199 15.03 11.14 6.08
CA GLY A 199 15.54 10.37 4.94
C GLY A 199 14.51 10.18 3.81
N ALA A 200 13.34 10.82 3.90
CA ALA A 200 12.33 10.77 2.85
C ALA A 200 12.59 11.82 1.77
N THR A 201 12.15 11.57 0.55
CA THR A 201 12.06 12.55 -0.53
C THR A 201 10.63 13.07 -0.62
N ILE A 202 10.46 14.39 -0.65
CA ILE A 202 9.14 15.03 -0.66
C ILE A 202 9.02 15.90 -1.91
N SER A 203 7.97 15.67 -2.70
CA SER A 203 7.58 16.49 -3.84
C SER A 203 6.22 17.12 -3.59
N ILE A 204 6.03 18.37 -4.01
CA ILE A 204 4.76 19.10 -3.85
C ILE A 204 4.41 19.75 -5.19
N GLU A 205 3.20 19.49 -5.66
CA GLU A 205 2.61 20.13 -6.83
C GLU A 205 1.28 20.77 -6.46
N GLU A 206 0.98 21.95 -7.04
CA GLU A 206 -0.34 22.56 -6.96
C GLU A 206 -1.21 22.06 -8.12
N VAL A 207 -2.31 21.38 -7.79
CA VAL A 207 -3.28 20.88 -8.78
C VAL A 207 -4.68 21.28 -8.31
N ASP A 208 -5.45 21.93 -9.14
CA ASP A 208 -6.85 22.34 -8.88
C ASP A 208 -7.05 23.08 -7.53
N GLY A 209 -6.10 23.95 -7.16
CA GLY A 209 -6.17 24.74 -5.92
C GLY A 209 -5.86 23.94 -4.64
N LYS A 210 -5.28 22.76 -4.77
CA LYS A 210 -4.80 21.93 -3.67
C LYS A 210 -3.32 21.60 -3.85
N GLY A 211 -2.63 21.32 -2.77
CA GLY A 211 -1.27 20.81 -2.78
C GLY A 211 -1.29 19.28 -2.79
N ILE A 212 -0.79 18.68 -3.85
CA ILE A 212 -0.55 17.24 -3.91
C ILE A 212 0.88 17.00 -3.44
N VAL A 213 1.01 16.36 -2.29
CA VAL A 213 2.31 16.06 -1.67
C VAL A 213 2.59 14.58 -1.84
N GLN A 214 3.68 14.25 -2.53
CA GLN A 214 4.18 12.89 -2.66
C GLN A 214 5.39 12.70 -1.79
N VAL A 215 5.35 11.69 -0.93
CA VAL A 215 6.41 11.33 0.00
C VAL A 215 6.95 9.95 -0.37
N PHE A 216 8.25 9.86 -0.63
CA PHE A 216 8.96 8.64 -0.99
C PHE A 216 9.96 8.28 0.10
N ALA A 217 10.01 7.03 0.54
CA ALA A 217 11.04 6.56 1.44
C ALA A 217 11.29 5.05 1.27
N ASP A 218 12.50 4.60 1.63
CA ASP A 218 12.92 3.20 1.51
C ASP A 218 12.37 2.29 2.62
N ASN A 219 11.68 2.87 3.61
CA ASN A 219 11.13 2.12 4.74
C ASN A 219 9.93 2.83 5.38
N LYS A 220 9.20 2.09 6.22
CA LYS A 220 7.98 2.57 6.87
C LYS A 220 8.24 3.72 7.86
N THR A 221 9.29 3.63 8.65
CA THR A 221 9.59 4.62 9.71
C THR A 221 9.80 6.00 9.12
N SER A 222 10.61 6.10 8.06
CA SER A 222 10.87 7.36 7.36
C SER A 222 9.61 7.97 6.74
N ILE A 223 8.73 7.12 6.16
CA ILE A 223 7.49 7.61 5.56
C ILE A 223 6.51 8.12 6.62
N ASP A 224 6.35 7.37 7.72
CA ASP A 224 5.43 7.72 8.79
C ASP A 224 5.86 9.02 9.49
N ASP A 225 7.16 9.23 9.72
CA ASP A 225 7.68 10.46 10.30
C ASP A 225 7.48 11.67 9.38
N ALA A 226 7.84 11.55 8.10
CA ALA A 226 7.64 12.63 7.12
C ALA A 226 6.16 12.98 6.94
N VAL A 227 5.28 11.99 6.80
CA VAL A 227 3.84 12.17 6.69
C VAL A 227 3.26 12.80 7.96
N GLY A 228 3.71 12.36 9.14
CA GLY A 228 3.30 12.92 10.43
C GLY A 228 3.63 14.41 10.53
N ARG A 229 4.83 14.82 10.14
CA ARG A 229 5.26 16.22 10.14
C ARG A 229 4.46 17.08 9.15
N ILE A 230 4.24 16.59 7.94
CA ILE A 230 3.43 17.29 6.93
C ILE A 230 1.99 17.49 7.44
N ARG A 231 1.38 16.44 8.00
CA ARG A 231 0.04 16.51 8.58
C ARG A 231 -0.04 17.50 9.73
N ALA A 232 0.97 17.53 10.61
CA ALA A 232 1.02 18.48 11.73
C ALA A 232 1.06 19.95 11.26
N ILE A 233 1.79 20.24 10.16
CA ILE A 233 1.84 21.59 9.57
C ILE A 233 0.52 21.93 8.87
N ALA A 234 -0.09 20.98 8.16
CA ALA A 234 -1.31 21.16 7.40
C ALA A 234 -2.61 21.00 8.23
N ALA A 235 -2.49 20.64 9.51
CA ALA A 235 -3.65 20.50 10.38
C ALA A 235 -4.27 21.86 10.71
N ARG A 236 -5.60 21.87 10.80
CA ARG A 236 -6.37 23.03 11.28
C ARG A 236 -6.72 22.85 12.76
N PRO A 237 -6.58 23.87 13.57
CA PRO A 237 -7.09 23.82 14.92
C PRO A 237 -8.63 23.66 14.92
N GLU A 238 -9.15 22.76 15.74
CA GLU A 238 -10.59 22.53 15.87
C GLU A 238 -11.12 23.13 17.14
N VAL A 239 -12.21 23.90 17.03
CA VAL A 239 -12.89 24.52 18.18
C VAL A 239 -13.49 23.42 19.05
N GLY A 240 -13.19 23.49 20.35
CA GLY A 240 -13.63 22.50 21.34
C GLY A 240 -12.59 21.45 21.69
N GLU A 241 -11.53 21.29 20.90
CA GLU A 241 -10.44 20.37 21.18
C GLU A 241 -9.45 20.89 22.22
N VAL A 242 -8.77 19.96 22.90
CA VAL A 242 -7.77 20.20 23.94
C VAL A 242 -6.38 19.98 23.38
N TYR A 243 -5.50 20.94 23.58
CA TYR A 243 -4.14 20.93 23.06
C TYR A 243 -3.12 21.06 24.19
N GLN A 244 -2.00 20.32 24.06
CA GLN A 244 -0.80 20.54 24.86
C GLN A 244 0.05 21.60 24.14
N GLY A 245 -0.12 22.86 24.54
CA GLY A 245 0.56 23.97 23.90
C GLY A 245 1.81 24.41 24.66
N LYS A 246 2.72 25.11 23.96
CA LYS A 246 3.95 25.68 24.53
C LYS A 246 3.82 27.18 24.64
N VAL A 247 4.13 27.74 25.81
CA VAL A 247 4.15 29.20 26.04
C VAL A 247 5.25 29.84 25.19
N LYS A 248 4.86 30.69 24.27
CA LYS A 248 5.76 31.37 23.33
C LYS A 248 6.16 32.76 23.83
N SER A 249 5.19 33.51 24.36
CA SER A 249 5.41 34.82 24.94
C SER A 249 4.36 35.16 26.00
N ILE A 250 4.72 36.01 26.93
CA ILE A 250 3.85 36.46 28.02
C ILE A 250 3.68 37.95 27.88
N MET A 251 2.41 38.41 27.92
CA MET A 251 2.02 39.81 27.85
C MET A 251 1.20 40.20 29.11
N PRO A 252 1.04 41.47 29.45
CA PRO A 252 0.27 41.87 30.64
C PRO A 252 -1.17 41.36 30.70
N PHE A 253 -1.77 41.07 29.52
CA PHE A 253 -3.16 40.63 29.39
C PHE A 253 -3.34 39.11 29.19
N GLY A 254 -2.24 38.34 29.07
CA GLY A 254 -2.29 36.89 28.85
C GLY A 254 -1.02 36.32 28.23
N ALA A 255 -1.07 35.07 27.83
CA ALA A 255 0.04 34.38 27.20
C ALA A 255 -0.33 33.91 25.79
N PHE A 256 0.62 33.99 24.86
CA PHE A 256 0.51 33.31 23.55
C PHE A 256 1.04 31.89 23.67
N ILE A 257 0.16 30.95 23.37
CA ILE A 257 0.43 29.52 23.45
C ILE A 257 0.45 28.93 22.01
N GLU A 258 1.54 28.35 21.63
CA GLU A 258 1.61 27.59 20.39
C GLU A 258 0.97 26.21 20.59
N ILE A 259 -0.21 26.01 20.04
CA ILE A 259 -0.99 24.77 20.17
C ILE A 259 -0.69 23.76 19.06
N MET A 260 -0.18 24.23 17.92
CA MET A 260 0.27 23.44 16.77
C MET A 260 1.43 24.19 16.10
N PRO A 261 2.29 23.53 15.32
CA PRO A 261 3.41 24.19 14.62
C PRO A 261 2.96 25.43 13.85
N GLY A 262 3.46 26.60 14.26
CA GLY A 262 3.12 27.89 13.65
C GLY A 262 1.70 28.40 13.92
N LYS A 263 0.94 27.81 14.84
CA LYS A 263 -0.42 28.24 15.23
C LYS A 263 -0.42 28.66 16.69
N ASP A 264 -0.40 29.96 16.91
CA ASP A 264 -0.40 30.57 18.24
C ASP A 264 -1.81 31.02 18.62
N GLY A 265 -2.24 30.75 19.84
CA GLY A 265 -3.50 31.20 20.39
C GLY A 265 -3.30 32.08 21.65
N LEU A 266 -4.22 33.01 21.89
CA LEU A 266 -4.20 33.81 23.06
C LEU A 266 -4.93 33.10 24.21
N LEU A 267 -4.20 32.82 25.30
CA LEU A 267 -4.75 32.48 26.60
C LEU A 267 -4.83 33.77 27.43
N HIS A 268 -6.02 34.41 27.40
CA HIS A 268 -6.26 35.64 28.16
C HIS A 268 -6.17 35.38 29.66
N ILE A 269 -5.74 36.37 30.47
CA ILE A 269 -5.56 36.24 31.92
C ILE A 269 -6.82 35.73 32.64
N SER A 270 -8.02 36.11 32.17
CA SER A 270 -9.32 35.66 32.73
C SER A 270 -9.67 34.20 32.37
N GLU A 271 -8.94 33.58 31.44
CA GLU A 271 -9.16 32.22 30.96
C GLU A 271 -8.13 31.22 31.50
N ILE A 272 -7.24 31.65 32.41
CA ILE A 272 -6.20 30.80 33.00
C ILE A 272 -6.78 29.91 34.09
N ASP A 273 -7.58 30.51 35.02
CA ASP A 273 -8.14 29.82 36.19
C ASP A 273 -9.47 30.47 36.60
N TRP A 274 -10.21 29.80 37.48
CA TRP A 274 -11.38 30.36 38.16
C TRP A 274 -11.01 31.45 39.18
N LYS A 275 -9.75 31.43 39.69
CA LYS A 275 -9.18 32.49 40.52
C LYS A 275 -8.81 33.68 39.63
N ARG A 276 -9.13 34.89 40.09
CA ARG A 276 -8.77 36.13 39.40
C ARG A 276 -7.30 36.48 39.65
N PHE A 277 -6.56 36.69 38.57
CA PHE A 277 -5.19 37.20 38.61
C PHE A 277 -5.18 38.69 38.24
N GLU A 278 -4.33 39.49 38.90
CA GLU A 278 -4.14 40.89 38.56
C GLU A 278 -2.99 41.12 37.60
N THR A 279 -1.97 40.27 37.65
CA THR A 279 -0.79 40.27 36.74
C THR A 279 -0.50 38.90 36.25
N MET A 280 0.29 38.81 35.17
CA MET A 280 0.79 37.52 34.61
C MET A 280 2.06 37.03 35.28
N ASP A 281 2.63 37.80 36.22
CA ASP A 281 3.92 37.51 36.84
C ASP A 281 3.89 36.19 37.63
N GLY A 282 4.80 35.31 37.34
CA GLY A 282 4.95 34.03 38.05
C GLY A 282 3.88 32.97 37.74
N ILE A 283 2.98 33.22 36.78
CA ILE A 283 1.93 32.24 36.39
C ILE A 283 2.47 31.20 35.41
N PHE A 284 3.23 31.63 34.41
CA PHE A 284 3.85 30.79 33.41
C PHE A 284 5.28 31.22 33.12
N GLU A 285 6.06 30.28 32.54
CA GLU A 285 7.38 30.54 32.01
C GLU A 285 7.39 30.31 30.49
N VAL A 286 8.19 31.10 29.76
CA VAL A 286 8.37 30.93 28.33
C VAL A 286 8.99 29.53 28.07
N GLY A 287 8.38 28.74 27.20
CA GLY A 287 8.79 27.37 26.93
C GLY A 287 8.02 26.31 27.73
N GLN A 288 7.25 26.69 28.75
CA GLN A 288 6.44 25.81 29.57
C GLN A 288 5.33 25.14 28.73
N GLN A 289 5.07 23.86 28.98
CA GLN A 289 3.90 23.15 28.42
C GLN A 289 2.66 23.44 29.25
N VAL A 290 1.57 23.79 28.57
CA VAL A 290 0.29 24.12 29.19
C VAL A 290 -0.85 23.48 28.41
N GLU A 291 -1.72 22.77 29.12
CA GLU A 291 -2.93 22.22 28.54
C GLU A 291 -4.00 23.30 28.41
N VAL A 292 -4.53 23.47 27.17
CA VAL A 292 -5.51 24.50 26.85
C VAL A 292 -6.58 23.97 25.90
N LYS A 293 -7.79 24.48 26.04
CA LYS A 293 -8.90 24.17 25.12
C LYS A 293 -9.09 25.35 24.16
N LEU A 294 -9.26 25.05 22.87
CA LEU A 294 -9.62 26.07 21.89
C LEU A 294 -11.11 26.38 21.99
N LEU A 295 -11.44 27.60 22.39
CA LEU A 295 -12.81 28.03 22.57
C LEU A 295 -13.44 28.57 21.28
N ASP A 296 -12.67 29.34 20.51
CA ASP A 296 -13.19 30.08 19.36
C ASP A 296 -12.05 30.47 18.40
N ILE A 297 -12.38 30.65 17.15
CA ILE A 297 -11.49 31.20 16.10
C ILE A 297 -12.20 32.47 15.59
N ASP A 298 -11.62 33.64 15.82
CA ASP A 298 -12.24 34.88 15.38
C ASP A 298 -12.20 35.05 13.85
N LYS A 299 -12.90 36.07 13.35
CA LYS A 299 -12.97 36.37 11.89
C LYS A 299 -11.62 36.72 11.27
N GLN A 300 -10.60 36.99 12.07
CA GLN A 300 -9.24 37.30 11.65
C GLN A 300 -8.32 36.06 11.78
N GLY A 301 -8.88 34.89 12.12
CA GLY A 301 -8.14 33.63 12.32
C GLY A 301 -7.40 33.54 13.67
N LYS A 302 -7.63 34.43 14.62
CA LYS A 302 -7.00 34.40 15.94
C LYS A 302 -7.67 33.36 16.83
N LEU A 303 -6.85 32.52 17.45
CA LEU A 303 -7.28 31.42 18.31
C LEU A 303 -7.47 31.91 19.74
N LYS A 304 -8.65 31.68 20.31
CA LYS A 304 -8.96 32.00 21.73
C LYS A 304 -8.88 30.73 22.54
N LEU A 305 -7.99 30.72 23.52
CA LEU A 305 -7.69 29.55 24.35
C LEU A 305 -8.22 29.74 25.77
N SER A 306 -8.56 28.64 26.43
CA SER A 306 -8.91 28.62 27.84
C SER A 306 -8.30 27.40 28.53
N ARG A 307 -7.66 27.60 29.66
CA ARG A 307 -7.28 26.57 30.62
C ARG A 307 -8.36 26.37 31.69
N LYS A 308 -9.03 27.46 32.04
CA LYS A 308 -10.06 27.53 33.05
C LYS A 308 -11.17 26.49 32.88
N VAL A 309 -11.61 26.24 31.64
CA VAL A 309 -12.67 25.26 31.33
C VAL A 309 -12.25 23.80 31.56
N LEU A 310 -10.96 23.53 31.69
CA LEU A 310 -10.38 22.22 31.98
C LEU A 310 -10.24 22.00 33.51
N LEU A 311 -10.28 23.06 34.30
CA LEU A 311 -10.15 23.01 35.75
C LEU A 311 -11.52 22.78 36.43
N PRO A 312 -11.58 22.05 37.56
CA PRO A 312 -12.81 21.87 38.30
C PRO A 312 -13.35 23.24 38.76
N LYS A 313 -14.63 23.44 38.52
CA LYS A 313 -15.30 24.68 38.96
C LYS A 313 -15.32 24.71 40.47
N PRO A 314 -14.87 25.80 41.16
CA PRO A 314 -14.94 25.88 42.60
C PRO A 314 -16.40 25.83 43.05
N ASP A 315 -16.67 25.01 44.07
CA ASP A 315 -17.99 24.91 44.69
C ASP A 315 -18.39 26.27 45.27
N LYS A 316 -19.60 26.70 44.94
CA LYS A 316 -20.19 27.97 45.42
C LYS A 316 -20.54 27.98 46.95
N THR A 317 -20.04 26.99 47.72
CA THR A 317 -20.49 26.76 49.11
C THR A 317 -19.59 27.37 50.16
N ASN A 318 -18.51 28.08 49.81
CA ASN A 318 -17.68 28.80 50.82
C ASN A 318 -17.21 30.15 50.22
N ALA A 319 -18.07 31.15 50.23
CA ALA A 319 -17.75 32.58 50.12
C ALA A 319 -18.57 33.36 51.13
#